data_3d34694d4ff412a52eaa3581a6114cfb
#
_entry.id   3d34694d4ff412a52eaa3581a6114cfb
#
_cell.length_a   1.000
_cell.length_b   1.000
_cell.length_c   1.000
_cell.angle_alpha   90.00
_cell.angle_beta   90.00
_cell.angle_gamma   90.00
#
_symmetry.space_group_name_H-M   'P 1'
#
loop_
_entity.id
_entity.type
_entity.pdbx_description
1 polymer ?
#
loop_
_entity_poly.entity_id
_entity_poly.type
_entity_poly.pdbx_seq_one_letter_code
_entity_poly.pdbx_strand_id
1 'polypeptide(L)'
;MRLLCIIGILSLIFVSVGAARIGGGDILFKGGSAGDVIFRHDSHAMDAGFKCTDCHDSLYVTKQKDKRVTMAQMEKGKSCGACHNGKKAFGVRLKSDCSNCHTK
;
A
#
# COMPACT_ATOMS: atom_id res chain seq x y z
N MET A 1 29.25 -48.94 18.21
CA MET A 1 28.20 -48.88 17.18
C MET A 1 26.92 -48.17 17.65
N ARG A 2 26.95 -47.45 18.78
CA ARG A 2 25.77 -46.70 19.29
C ARG A 2 25.95 -45.17 19.26
N LEU A 3 27.08 -44.70 18.78
CA LEU A 3 27.40 -43.26 18.75
C LEU A 3 27.17 -42.61 17.39
N LEU A 4 26.90 -43.37 16.35
CA LEU A 4 26.73 -42.90 14.97
C LEU A 4 25.28 -42.55 14.61
N CYS A 5 24.29 -42.86 15.49
CA CYS A 5 22.88 -42.61 15.22
C CYS A 5 22.37 -41.23 15.75
N ILE A 6 23.19 -40.46 16.48
CA ILE A 6 22.72 -39.21 17.09
C ILE A 6 23.06 -37.98 16.23
N ILE A 7 23.91 -38.14 15.21
CA ILE A 7 24.32 -37.03 14.34
C ILE A 7 23.34 -36.78 13.16
N GLY A 8 22.36 -37.67 12.98
CA GLY A 8 21.45 -37.61 11.84
C GLY A 8 20.17 -36.76 12.02
N ILE A 9 19.93 -36.19 13.19
CA ILE A 9 18.63 -35.53 13.49
C ILE A 9 18.79 -34.02 13.75
N LEU A 10 19.93 -33.45 13.45
CA LEU A 10 20.02 -31.99 13.35
C LEU A 10 19.66 -31.56 11.91
N SER A 11 18.49 -32.04 11.46
CA SER A 11 17.86 -31.53 10.24
C SER A 11 17.53 -30.07 10.47
N LEU A 12 18.25 -29.23 9.80
CA LEU A 12 18.02 -27.80 9.68
C LEU A 12 16.53 -27.54 9.39
N ILE A 13 15.83 -27.13 10.43
CA ILE A 13 14.53 -26.48 10.26
C ILE A 13 14.86 -25.08 9.73
N PHE A 14 14.97 -24.97 8.42
CA PHE A 14 14.92 -23.66 7.75
C PHE A 14 13.51 -23.10 7.94
N VAL A 15 13.28 -22.39 9.03
CA VAL A 15 12.10 -21.56 9.17
C VAL A 15 12.32 -20.37 8.22
N SER A 16 11.74 -20.47 7.03
CA SER A 16 11.63 -19.32 6.16
C SER A 16 10.72 -18.31 6.84
N VAL A 17 11.30 -17.29 7.46
CA VAL A 17 10.58 -16.13 7.95
C VAL A 17 10.09 -15.38 6.73
N GLY A 18 8.88 -15.66 6.29
CA GLY A 18 8.22 -14.88 5.28
C GLY A 18 8.02 -13.47 5.80
N ALA A 19 8.64 -12.47 5.17
CA ALA A 19 8.42 -11.08 5.53
C ALA A 19 6.96 -10.73 5.21
N ALA A 20 6.14 -10.58 6.27
CA ALA A 20 4.77 -10.11 6.12
C ALA A 20 4.80 -8.62 5.70
N ARG A 21 4.17 -8.31 4.58
CA ARG A 21 4.03 -6.93 4.10
C ARG A 21 2.80 -6.28 4.72
N ILE A 22 2.95 -5.05 5.17
CA ILE A 22 1.84 -4.25 5.72
C ILE A 22 0.76 -4.10 4.64
N GLY A 23 -0.49 -4.37 5.02
CA GLY A 23 -1.66 -4.24 4.14
C GLY A 23 -1.63 -5.14 2.90
N GLY A 24 -0.78 -6.17 2.88
CA GLY A 24 -0.57 -7.03 1.72
C GLY A 24 0.36 -6.43 0.66
N GLY A 25 1.05 -5.33 0.98
CA GLY A 25 2.02 -4.66 0.11
C GLY A 25 1.41 -3.55 -0.76
N ASP A 26 2.03 -3.31 -1.90
CA ASP A 26 1.64 -2.26 -2.83
C ASP A 26 0.37 -2.61 -3.62
N ILE A 27 -0.45 -1.61 -3.91
CA ILE A 27 -1.65 -1.76 -4.73
C ILE A 27 -1.47 -0.99 -6.03
N LEU A 28 -1.66 -1.67 -7.15
CA LEU A 28 -1.63 -1.06 -8.47
C LEU A 28 -3.03 -0.62 -8.89
N PHE A 29 -3.19 0.67 -9.14
CA PHE A 29 -4.38 1.26 -9.75
C PHE A 29 -4.10 1.61 -11.21
N LYS A 30 -4.94 1.13 -12.11
CA LYS A 30 -4.87 1.46 -13.54
C LYS A 30 -5.39 2.88 -13.77
N GLY A 31 -4.52 3.77 -14.21
CA GLY A 31 -4.82 5.19 -14.43
C GLY A 31 -5.15 5.56 -15.89
N GLY A 32 -5.27 4.58 -16.75
CA GLY A 32 -5.56 4.80 -18.18
C GLY A 32 -4.48 5.62 -18.87
N SER A 33 -4.89 6.62 -19.64
CA SER A 33 -3.97 7.49 -20.38
C SER A 33 -3.05 8.35 -19.49
N ALA A 34 -3.43 8.57 -18.24
CA ALA A 34 -2.62 9.34 -17.29
C ALA A 34 -1.43 8.54 -16.72
N GLY A 35 -1.44 7.22 -16.88
CA GLY A 35 -0.46 6.30 -16.31
C GLY A 35 -0.97 5.64 -15.03
N ASP A 36 -0.34 4.53 -14.66
CA ASP A 36 -0.73 3.74 -13.51
C ASP A 36 -0.28 4.42 -12.19
N VAL A 37 -0.95 4.09 -11.10
CA VAL A 37 -0.64 4.59 -9.76
C VAL A 37 -0.33 3.41 -8.85
N ILE A 38 0.80 3.46 -8.16
CA ILE A 38 1.17 2.49 -7.14
C ILE A 38 0.95 3.11 -5.78
N PHE A 39 -0.02 2.61 -5.04
CA PHE A 39 -0.21 2.95 -3.65
C PHE A 39 0.67 2.05 -2.77
N ARG A 40 1.52 2.65 -1.96
CA ARG A 40 2.40 1.94 -1.05
C ARG A 40 1.89 2.03 0.38
N HIS A 41 1.49 0.90 0.94
CA HIS A 41 1.07 0.83 2.34
C HIS A 41 2.19 1.25 3.29
N ASP A 42 3.42 0.84 3.02
CA ASP A 42 4.56 1.16 3.88
C ASP A 42 4.77 2.68 4.02
N SER A 43 4.72 3.42 2.92
CA SER A 43 4.89 4.88 2.95
C SER A 43 3.81 5.57 3.79
N HIS A 44 2.59 5.07 3.79
CA HIS A 44 1.48 5.66 4.53
C HIS A 44 1.41 5.18 5.98
N ALA A 45 1.56 3.89 6.21
CA ALA A 45 1.43 3.31 7.55
C ALA A 45 2.71 3.45 8.38
N MET A 46 3.88 3.22 7.78
CA MET A 46 5.14 3.29 8.53
C MET A 46 5.77 4.68 8.47
N ASP A 47 5.99 5.23 7.29
CA ASP A 47 6.72 6.49 7.16
C ASP A 47 5.87 7.69 7.59
N ALA A 48 4.59 7.72 7.19
CA ALA A 48 3.65 8.78 7.58
C ALA A 48 2.95 8.52 8.92
N GLY A 49 3.06 7.31 9.49
CA GLY A 49 2.55 6.97 10.82
C GLY A 49 1.04 6.80 10.93
N PHE A 50 0.35 6.53 9.84
CA PHE A 50 -1.09 6.30 9.88
C PHE A 50 -1.44 4.90 10.39
N LYS A 51 -2.52 4.81 11.16
CA LYS A 51 -3.11 3.54 11.58
C LYS A 51 -3.98 2.96 10.46
N CYS A 52 -4.16 1.65 10.46
CA CYS A 52 -5.05 0.99 9.49
C CYS A 52 -6.45 1.59 9.47
N THR A 53 -6.99 1.93 10.65
CA THR A 53 -8.31 2.51 10.83
C THR A 53 -8.43 3.96 10.35
N ASP A 54 -7.33 4.68 10.17
CA ASP A 54 -7.37 6.04 9.62
C ASP A 54 -7.83 6.04 8.15
N CYS A 55 -7.60 4.94 7.44
CA CYS A 55 -8.03 4.74 6.06
C CYS A 55 -9.17 3.74 5.94
N HIS A 56 -9.10 2.60 6.66
CA HIS A 56 -10.02 1.47 6.53
C HIS A 56 -11.23 1.54 7.48
N ASP A 57 -11.71 2.71 7.74
CA ASP A 57 -12.96 2.95 8.47
C ASP A 57 -14.01 3.56 7.54
N SER A 58 -13.71 4.73 6.99
CA SER A 58 -14.68 5.49 6.19
C SER A 58 -14.20 5.79 4.76
N LEU A 59 -12.89 5.85 4.52
CA LEU A 59 -12.32 6.22 3.23
C LEU A 59 -12.20 5.05 2.27
N TYR A 60 -11.77 3.90 2.78
CA TYR A 60 -11.53 2.71 1.98
C TYR A 60 -12.18 1.49 2.60
N VAL A 61 -12.77 0.70 1.75
CA VAL A 61 -13.26 -0.65 2.04
C VAL A 61 -12.25 -1.68 1.50
N THR A 62 -12.56 -2.95 1.68
CA THR A 62 -11.74 -4.02 1.09
C THR A 62 -11.70 -3.92 -0.43
N LYS A 63 -10.64 -4.43 -1.04
CA LYS A 63 -10.43 -4.43 -2.50
C LYS A 63 -11.65 -4.89 -3.31
N GLN A 64 -12.39 -5.87 -2.80
CA GLN A 64 -13.58 -6.41 -3.48
C GLN A 64 -14.77 -5.46 -3.50
N LYS A 65 -14.83 -4.51 -2.57
CA LYS A 65 -15.90 -3.53 -2.46
C LYS A 65 -15.47 -2.13 -2.88
N ASP A 66 -14.24 -1.96 -3.28
CA ASP A 66 -13.70 -0.67 -3.65
C ASP A 66 -14.34 -0.18 -4.96
N LYS A 67 -14.89 1.02 -4.90
CA LYS A 67 -15.41 1.72 -6.08
C LYS A 67 -14.35 2.72 -6.53
N ARG A 68 -13.92 2.60 -7.76
CA ARG A 68 -12.98 3.54 -8.36
C ARG A 68 -13.49 4.97 -8.27
N VAL A 69 -12.63 5.87 -7.85
CA VAL A 69 -12.90 7.29 -7.71
C VAL A 69 -12.20 8.04 -8.85
N THR A 70 -12.93 8.94 -9.51
CA THR A 70 -12.38 9.78 -10.56
C THR A 70 -11.51 10.90 -9.98
N MET A 71 -10.64 11.48 -10.80
CA MET A 71 -9.84 12.64 -10.36
C MET A 71 -10.71 13.80 -9.89
N ALA A 72 -11.82 14.08 -10.58
CA ALA A 72 -12.77 15.12 -10.18
C ALA A 72 -13.39 14.85 -8.78
N GLN A 73 -13.57 13.61 -8.42
CA GLN A 73 -14.03 13.23 -7.07
C GLN A 73 -12.90 13.35 -6.04
N MET A 74 -11.66 13.02 -6.40
CA MET A 74 -10.48 13.22 -5.55
C MET A 74 -10.26 14.70 -5.24
N GLU A 75 -10.41 15.57 -6.22
CA GLU A 75 -10.34 17.03 -6.04
C GLU A 75 -11.39 17.55 -5.06
N LYS A 76 -12.49 16.85 -4.91
CA LYS A 76 -13.55 17.11 -3.91
C LYS A 76 -13.33 16.41 -2.58
N GLY A 77 -12.14 15.84 -2.34
CA GLY A 77 -11.77 15.22 -1.07
C GLY A 77 -12.19 13.76 -0.92
N LYS A 78 -12.51 13.07 -2.01
CA LYS A 78 -12.77 11.63 -1.97
C LYS A 78 -11.47 10.84 -2.10
N SER A 79 -11.42 9.63 -1.53
CA SER A 79 -10.28 8.72 -1.65
C SER A 79 -8.96 9.38 -1.24
N CYS A 80 -7.94 9.30 -2.06
CA CYS A 80 -6.62 9.93 -1.82
C CYS A 80 -6.73 11.44 -1.58
N GLY A 81 -7.70 12.11 -2.21
CA GLY A 81 -7.94 13.54 -2.06
C GLY A 81 -8.38 13.98 -0.66
N ALA A 82 -8.78 13.05 0.21
CA ALA A 82 -9.10 13.37 1.61
C ALA A 82 -7.87 13.87 2.38
N CYS A 83 -6.69 13.37 2.04
CA CYS A 83 -5.41 13.80 2.62
C CYS A 83 -4.54 14.57 1.63
N HIS A 84 -4.52 14.13 0.35
CA HIS A 84 -3.79 14.81 -0.72
C HIS A 84 -4.57 16.03 -1.22
N ASN A 85 -4.70 17.03 -0.37
CA ASN A 85 -5.49 18.24 -0.58
C ASN A 85 -4.63 19.54 -0.61
N GLY A 86 -3.31 19.40 -0.58
CA GLY A 86 -2.38 20.51 -0.55
C GLY A 86 -2.13 21.10 0.85
N LYS A 87 -2.73 20.50 1.89
CA LYS A 87 -2.53 20.88 3.30
C LYS A 87 -1.94 19.77 4.13
N LYS A 88 -2.56 18.58 4.12
CA LYS A 88 -2.06 17.41 4.84
C LYS A 88 -0.94 16.70 4.07
N ALA A 89 -1.07 16.63 2.76
CA ALA A 89 -0.07 16.13 1.84
C ALA A 89 -0.13 16.92 0.54
N PHE A 90 0.78 16.66 -0.41
CA PHE A 90 0.72 17.30 -1.72
C PHE A 90 -0.66 17.12 -2.37
N GLY A 91 -1.09 18.13 -3.14
CA GLY A 91 -2.44 18.16 -3.70
C GLY A 91 -2.60 17.29 -4.94
N VAL A 92 -3.84 17.18 -5.40
CA VAL A 92 -4.21 16.48 -6.64
C VAL A 92 -4.70 17.42 -7.74
N ARG A 93 -4.68 18.73 -7.49
CA ARG A 93 -5.24 19.74 -8.39
C ARG A 93 -4.21 20.36 -9.34
N LEU A 94 -2.98 20.47 -8.90
CA LEU A 94 -1.91 21.08 -9.70
C LEU A 94 -1.39 20.08 -10.73
N LYS A 95 -1.24 20.52 -11.96
CA LYS A 95 -0.71 19.69 -13.04
C LYS A 95 0.69 19.16 -12.76
N SER A 96 1.49 19.92 -11.99
CA SER A 96 2.81 19.50 -11.52
C SER A 96 2.78 18.30 -10.58
N ASP A 97 1.67 18.04 -9.91
CA ASP A 97 1.55 16.98 -8.93
C ASP A 97 1.09 15.65 -9.53
N CYS A 98 0.65 15.64 -10.79
CA CYS A 98 0.16 14.43 -11.46
C CYS A 98 1.21 13.31 -11.46
N SER A 99 2.47 13.65 -11.74
CA SER A 99 3.59 12.69 -11.79
C SER A 99 4.02 12.15 -10.42
N ASN A 100 3.54 12.74 -9.32
CA ASN A 100 3.80 12.21 -7.98
C ASN A 100 3.05 10.89 -7.73
N CYS A 101 1.95 10.68 -8.46
CA CYS A 101 1.14 9.46 -8.38
C CYS A 101 1.17 8.67 -9.68
N HIS A 102 0.95 9.33 -10.83
CA HIS A 102 0.86 8.67 -12.12
C HIS A 102 2.23 8.43 -12.74
N THR A 103 2.54 7.18 -13.02
CA THR A 103 3.77 6.77 -13.72
C THR A 103 3.41 6.26 -15.13
N LYS A 104 4.16 6.73 -16.14
CA LYS A 104 4.07 6.24 -17.52
C LYS A 104 5.11 5.19 -17.79
#